data_fb6a945d1322abac4802a11398a7b1ab
#
_entry.id   fb6a945d1322abac4802a11398a7b1ab
#
_cell.length_a   1.000
_cell.length_b   1.000
_cell.length_c   1.000
_cell.angle_alpha   90.00
_cell.angle_beta   90.00
_cell.angle_gamma   90.00
#
_symmetry.space_group_name_H-M   'P 1'
#
loop_
_entity.id
_entity.type
_entity.pdbx_description
1 polymer ?
#
loop_
_entity_poly.entity_id
_entity_poly.type
_entity_poly.pdbx_seq_one_letter_code
_entity_poly.pdbx_strand_id
1 'polypeptide(L)'
;MEYATLSNGIKMPMLGYGVYQIPEADTERCVLDAISCGYRSIDTAQAYHNEEGVGNAIEKSGVPREELFITTKIWIANAGYEKAKASIAESLRKLKTGYIDLLLIHQPFSDYYGTWRAIEESYK
;
A
#
# COMPACT_ATOMS: atom_id res chain seq x y z
N MET A 1 -17.39 11.50 -1.78
CA MET A 1 -16.67 10.22 -1.99
C MET A 1 -17.53 9.07 -1.50
N GLU A 2 -17.72 8.07 -2.31
CA GLU A 2 -18.43 6.87 -1.93
C GLU A 2 -17.46 5.83 -1.36
N TYR A 3 -17.93 5.03 -0.41
CA TYR A 3 -17.12 4.03 0.30
C TYR A 3 -17.79 2.67 0.28
N ALA A 4 -16.98 1.63 0.19
CA ALA A 4 -17.41 0.25 0.46
C ALA A 4 -17.05 -0.08 1.90
N THR A 5 -17.93 -0.79 2.60
CA THR A 5 -17.64 -1.25 3.96
C THR A 5 -17.08 -2.66 3.89
N LEU A 6 -15.86 -2.84 4.37
CA LEU A 6 -15.20 -4.14 4.41
C LEU A 6 -15.73 -4.99 5.56
N SER A 7 -15.43 -6.28 5.55
CA SER A 7 -15.95 -7.24 6.54
C SER A 7 -15.59 -6.88 7.98
N ASN A 8 -14.50 -6.16 8.18
CA ASN A 8 -14.06 -5.70 9.51
C ASN A 8 -14.60 -4.31 9.87
N GLY A 9 -15.52 -3.75 9.08
CA GLY A 9 -16.12 -2.44 9.33
C GLY A 9 -15.32 -1.25 8.79
N ILE A 10 -14.14 -1.47 8.25
CA ILE A 10 -13.33 -0.40 7.69
C ILE A 10 -13.95 0.07 6.36
N LYS A 11 -13.93 1.37 6.15
CA LYS A 11 -14.46 1.98 4.93
C LYS A 11 -13.35 2.19 3.91
N MET A 12 -13.53 1.61 2.73
CA MET A 12 -12.60 1.75 1.61
C MET A 12 -13.20 2.68 0.56
N PRO A 13 -12.49 3.74 0.15
CA PRO A 13 -12.97 4.58 -0.94
C PRO A 13 -13.18 3.76 -2.21
N MET A 14 -14.30 3.96 -2.89
CA MET A 14 -14.60 3.22 -4.12
C MET A 14 -13.77 3.70 -5.30
N LEU A 15 -13.33 4.97 -5.28
CA LEU A 15 -12.46 5.52 -6.32
C LEU A 15 -11.05 5.62 -5.76
N GLY A 16 -10.08 5.06 -6.47
CA GLY A 16 -8.68 5.07 -6.07
C GLY A 16 -7.76 5.47 -7.21
N TYR A 17 -6.53 5.82 -6.84
CA TYR A 17 -5.47 6.21 -7.78
C TYR A 17 -4.35 5.18 -7.73
N GLY A 18 -4.04 4.56 -8.86
CA GLY A 18 -2.98 3.57 -8.97
C GLY A 18 -1.71 4.17 -9.58
N VAL A 19 -0.56 3.73 -9.08
CA VAL A 19 0.74 4.26 -9.52
C VAL A 19 1.57 3.27 -10.33
N TYR A 20 0.95 2.21 -10.83
CA TYR A 20 1.65 1.26 -11.69
C TYR A 20 2.27 1.97 -12.89
N GLN A 21 3.53 1.69 -13.16
CA GLN A 21 4.31 2.28 -14.26
C GLN A 21 4.62 3.78 -14.13
N ILE A 22 4.37 4.39 -12.99
CA ILE A 22 4.85 5.75 -12.73
C ILE A 22 6.26 5.63 -12.15
N PRO A 23 7.27 6.23 -12.81
CA PRO A 23 8.65 6.19 -12.29
C PRO A 23 8.74 6.77 -10.89
N GLU A 24 9.66 6.26 -10.08
CA GLU A 24 9.88 6.73 -8.72
C GLU A 24 10.04 8.26 -8.66
N ALA A 25 10.79 8.83 -9.61
CA ALA A 25 11.05 10.27 -9.64
C ALA A 25 9.79 11.12 -9.82
N ASP A 26 8.73 10.57 -10.40
CA ASP A 26 7.48 11.29 -10.68
C ASP A 26 6.36 10.94 -9.71
N THR A 27 6.51 9.87 -8.95
CA THR A 27 5.43 9.31 -8.13
C THR A 27 4.96 10.29 -7.05
N GLU A 28 5.89 10.92 -6.34
CA GLU A 28 5.52 11.88 -5.29
C GLU A 28 4.61 12.98 -5.85
N ARG A 29 5.01 13.60 -6.96
CA ARG A 29 4.23 14.65 -7.60
C ARG A 29 2.85 14.15 -8.04
N CYS A 30 2.82 13.00 -8.71
CA CYS A 30 1.57 12.45 -9.21
C CYS A 30 0.58 12.13 -8.08
N VAL A 31 1.06 11.56 -6.99
CA VAL A 31 0.21 11.23 -5.85
C VAL A 31 -0.28 12.51 -5.15
N LEU A 32 0.59 13.51 -4.99
CA LEU A 32 0.18 14.80 -4.43
C LEU A 32 -0.90 15.46 -5.28
N ASP A 33 -0.75 15.41 -6.62
CA ASP A 33 -1.77 15.94 -7.53
C ASP A 33 -3.10 15.18 -7.36
N ALA A 34 -3.04 13.85 -7.27
CA ALA A 34 -4.23 13.02 -7.07
C ALA A 34 -4.95 13.38 -5.77
N ILE A 35 -4.20 13.52 -4.68
CA ILE A 35 -4.77 13.89 -3.38
C ILE A 35 -5.40 15.28 -3.44
N SER A 36 -4.77 16.23 -4.12
CA SER A 36 -5.30 17.57 -4.28
C SER A 36 -6.59 17.59 -5.08
N CYS A 37 -6.79 16.61 -5.97
CA CYS A 37 -8.02 16.45 -6.75
C CYS A 37 -9.13 15.72 -5.97
N GLY A 38 -8.84 15.23 -4.76
CA GLY A 38 -9.84 14.58 -3.93
C GLY A 38 -9.67 13.07 -3.78
N TYR A 39 -8.69 12.44 -4.45
CA TYR A 39 -8.42 11.02 -4.23
C TYR A 39 -7.97 10.77 -2.80
N ARG A 40 -8.44 9.67 -2.21
CA ARG A 40 -8.06 9.27 -0.84
C ARG A 40 -7.56 7.84 -0.76
N SER A 41 -7.70 7.05 -1.84
CA SER A 41 -7.17 5.69 -1.93
C SER A 41 -6.01 5.67 -2.92
N ILE A 42 -4.84 5.21 -2.48
CA ILE A 42 -3.63 5.13 -3.30
C ILE A 42 -3.18 3.67 -3.34
N ASP A 43 -2.99 3.14 -4.54
CA ASP A 43 -2.60 1.75 -4.76
C ASP A 43 -1.19 1.68 -5.34
N THR A 44 -0.29 1.03 -4.61
CA THR A 44 1.07 0.75 -5.05
C THR A 44 1.40 -0.73 -4.83
N ALA A 45 2.64 -1.11 -5.00
CA ALA A 45 3.12 -2.47 -4.79
C ALA A 45 4.64 -2.48 -4.64
N GLN A 46 5.16 -3.50 -3.97
CA GLN A 46 6.61 -3.68 -3.86
C GLN A 46 7.26 -3.77 -5.26
N ALA A 47 6.61 -4.47 -6.18
CA ALA A 47 7.12 -4.66 -7.55
C ALA A 47 7.17 -3.38 -8.38
N TYR A 48 6.46 -2.33 -7.99
CA TYR A 48 6.42 -1.09 -8.75
C TYR A 48 7.65 -0.21 -8.50
N HIS A 49 8.41 -0.49 -7.44
CA HIS A 49 9.62 0.25 -7.06
C HIS A 49 9.37 1.74 -6.84
N ASN A 50 8.18 2.10 -6.39
CA ASN A 50 7.79 3.49 -6.15
C ASN A 50 7.07 3.74 -4.82
N GLU A 51 7.14 2.78 -3.89
CA GLU A 51 6.53 2.95 -2.57
C GLU A 51 7.09 4.16 -1.82
N GLU A 52 8.37 4.46 -2.00
CA GLU A 52 9.00 5.60 -1.33
C GLU A 52 8.42 6.93 -1.82
N GLY A 53 8.15 7.04 -3.12
CA GLY A 53 7.49 8.22 -3.68
C GLY A 53 6.09 8.40 -3.11
N VAL A 54 5.35 7.31 -2.97
CA VAL A 54 4.03 7.33 -2.32
C VAL A 54 4.17 7.79 -0.86
N GLY A 55 5.15 7.26 -0.14
CA GLY A 55 5.42 7.65 1.26
C GLY A 55 5.73 9.14 1.40
N ASN A 56 6.54 9.67 0.50
CA ASN A 56 6.86 11.09 0.50
C ASN A 56 5.60 11.94 0.28
N ALA A 57 4.73 11.52 -0.62
CA ALA A 57 3.48 12.22 -0.89
C ALA A 57 2.54 12.18 0.32
N ILE A 58 2.42 11.02 0.98
CA ILE A 58 1.61 10.89 2.20
C ILE A 58 2.08 11.92 3.23
N GLU A 59 3.39 11.99 3.45
CA GLU A 59 3.98 12.89 4.45
C GLU A 59 3.74 14.36 4.12
N LYS A 60 3.83 14.73 2.84
CA LYS A 60 3.74 16.12 2.38
C LYS A 60 2.31 16.58 2.07
N SER A 61 1.35 15.67 1.99
CA SER A 61 0.00 16.00 1.52
C SER A 61 -0.78 16.93 2.45
N GLY A 62 -0.46 16.93 3.73
CA GLY A 62 -1.23 17.67 4.73
C GLY A 62 -2.56 16.99 5.09
N VAL A 63 -2.91 15.90 4.44
CA VAL A 63 -4.12 15.12 4.77
C VAL A 63 -3.78 14.15 5.90
N PRO A 64 -4.59 14.10 6.97
CA PRO A 64 -4.35 13.15 8.05
C PRO A 64 -4.27 11.71 7.51
N ARG A 65 -3.33 10.93 8.03
CA ARG A 65 -3.09 9.56 7.56
C ARG A 65 -4.36 8.70 7.62
N GLU A 66 -5.18 8.88 8.65
CA GLU A 66 -6.42 8.12 8.84
C GLU A 66 -7.49 8.43 7.79
N GLU A 67 -7.33 9.51 7.03
CA GLU A 67 -8.22 9.83 5.91
C GLU A 67 -7.75 9.24 4.59
N LEU A 68 -6.56 8.64 4.57
CA LEU A 68 -6.01 7.99 3.39
C LEU A 68 -6.15 6.48 3.53
N PHE A 69 -6.40 5.81 2.41
CA PHE A 69 -6.45 4.35 2.32
C PHE A 69 -5.32 3.90 1.41
N ILE A 70 -4.33 3.24 1.99
CA ILE A 70 -3.10 2.86 1.28
C ILE A 70 -3.07 1.35 1.08
N THR A 71 -2.92 0.96 -0.18
CA THR A 71 -2.80 -0.44 -0.59
C THR A 71 -1.40 -0.70 -1.12
N THR A 72 -0.77 -1.77 -0.66
CA THR A 72 0.43 -2.30 -1.29
C THR A 72 0.35 -3.82 -1.37
N LYS A 73 1.35 -4.44 -2.03
CA LYS A 73 1.28 -5.86 -2.35
C LYS A 73 2.66 -6.49 -2.18
N ILE A 74 2.68 -7.70 -1.61
CA ILE A 74 3.93 -8.46 -1.45
C ILE A 74 4.26 -9.12 -2.78
N TRP A 75 5.49 -8.86 -3.27
CA TRP A 75 5.97 -9.42 -4.52
C TRP A 75 6.45 -10.86 -4.33
N ILE A 76 6.41 -11.66 -5.40
CA ILE A 76 6.80 -13.08 -5.34
C ILE A 76 8.24 -13.30 -4.88
N ALA A 77 9.14 -12.36 -5.15
CA ALA A 77 10.52 -12.45 -4.66
C ALA A 77 10.59 -12.44 -3.12
N ASN A 78 9.56 -11.94 -2.46
CA ASN A 78 9.46 -11.86 -0.99
C ASN A 78 8.50 -12.89 -0.43
N ALA A 79 8.17 -13.93 -1.19
CA ALA A 79 7.26 -14.99 -0.74
C ALA A 79 7.91 -15.85 0.34
N GLY A 80 7.07 -16.38 1.23
CA GLY A 80 7.49 -17.15 2.39
C GLY A 80 7.40 -16.33 3.66
N TYR A 81 7.23 -17.02 4.80
CA TYR A 81 6.93 -16.34 6.07
C TYR A 81 7.97 -15.30 6.47
N GLU A 82 9.25 -15.71 6.53
CA GLU A 82 10.31 -14.80 6.98
C GLU A 82 10.56 -13.65 6.00
N LYS A 83 10.62 -13.96 4.71
CA LYS A 83 10.81 -12.92 3.68
C LYS A 83 9.65 -11.94 3.64
N ALA A 84 8.43 -12.45 3.74
CA ALA A 84 7.23 -11.62 3.73
C ALA A 84 7.21 -10.68 4.95
N LYS A 85 7.52 -11.20 6.14
CA LYS A 85 7.62 -10.36 7.35
C LYS A 85 8.61 -9.22 7.17
N ALA A 86 9.80 -9.54 6.68
CA ALA A 86 10.83 -8.52 6.45
C ALA A 86 10.37 -7.51 5.40
N SER A 87 9.71 -7.97 4.34
CA SER A 87 9.23 -7.09 3.27
C SER A 87 8.10 -6.17 3.73
N ILE A 88 7.25 -6.63 4.64
CA ILE A 88 6.20 -5.79 5.22
C ILE A 88 6.83 -4.62 5.99
N ALA A 89 7.83 -4.91 6.81
CA ALA A 89 8.56 -3.87 7.56
C ALA A 89 9.21 -2.86 6.60
N GLU A 90 9.79 -3.34 5.50
CA GLU A 90 10.41 -2.48 4.50
C GLU A 90 9.38 -1.62 3.77
N SER A 91 8.22 -2.18 3.43
CA SER A 91 7.13 -1.41 2.83
C SER A 91 6.65 -0.30 3.76
N LEU A 92 6.47 -0.60 5.05
CA LEU A 92 6.10 0.41 6.04
C LEU A 92 7.13 1.53 6.12
N ARG A 93 8.41 1.18 6.08
CA ARG A 93 9.50 2.16 6.10
C ARG A 93 9.44 3.07 4.87
N LYS A 94 9.28 2.49 3.68
CA LYS A 94 9.21 3.25 2.42
C LYS A 94 7.97 4.12 2.36
N LEU A 95 6.83 3.60 2.78
CA LEU A 95 5.57 4.33 2.80
C LEU A 95 5.49 5.35 3.94
N LYS A 96 6.47 5.35 4.84
CA LYS A 96 6.56 6.32 5.95
C LYS A 96 5.29 6.36 6.79
N THR A 97 4.74 5.19 7.08
CA THR A 97 3.48 5.06 7.82
C THR A 97 3.57 3.93 8.82
N GLY A 98 2.77 4.02 9.87
CA GLY A 98 2.72 2.99 10.90
C GLY A 98 1.83 1.80 10.54
N TYR A 99 1.02 1.92 9.50
CA TYR A 99 0.14 0.84 9.08
C TYR A 99 -0.22 0.94 7.59
N ILE A 100 -0.64 -0.20 7.04
CA ILE A 100 -1.13 -0.34 5.67
C ILE A 100 -2.61 -0.69 5.76
N ASP A 101 -3.46 -0.04 4.98
CA ASP A 101 -4.90 -0.30 5.03
C ASP A 101 -5.28 -1.61 4.37
N LEU A 102 -4.65 -1.93 3.24
CA LEU A 102 -4.87 -3.18 2.53
C LEU A 102 -3.56 -3.76 2.02
N LEU A 103 -3.25 -4.98 2.44
CA LEU A 103 -2.05 -5.68 2.02
C LEU A 103 -2.44 -6.93 1.24
N LEU A 104 -1.98 -7.02 0.00
CA LEU A 104 -2.33 -8.12 -0.90
C LEU A 104 -1.12 -9.00 -1.21
N ILE A 105 -1.38 -10.26 -1.49
CA ILE A 105 -0.43 -11.12 -2.20
C ILE A 105 -0.58 -10.77 -3.68
N HIS A 106 0.47 -10.21 -4.29
CA HIS A 106 0.40 -9.69 -5.66
C HIS A 106 0.08 -10.81 -6.65
N GLN A 107 0.81 -11.95 -6.52
CA GLN A 107 0.61 -13.13 -7.36
C GLN A 107 0.76 -14.38 -6.48
N PRO A 108 -0.13 -15.37 -6.63
CA PRO A 108 -0.11 -16.57 -5.77
C PRO A 108 0.90 -17.62 -6.27
N PHE A 109 2.17 -17.25 -6.31
CA PHE A 109 3.25 -18.13 -6.73
C PHE A 109 4.24 -18.33 -5.58
N SER A 110 5.07 -19.38 -5.69
CA SER A 110 6.03 -19.74 -4.66
C SER A 110 5.31 -20.09 -3.34
N ASP A 111 5.92 -19.85 -2.18
CA ASP A 111 5.32 -20.16 -0.88
C ASP A 111 4.32 -19.07 -0.46
N TYR A 112 3.20 -18.97 -1.14
CA TYR A 112 2.18 -17.98 -0.80
C TYR A 112 1.43 -18.33 0.50
N TYR A 113 1.43 -19.57 0.93
CA TYR A 113 0.87 -19.92 2.25
C TYR A 113 1.71 -19.31 3.38
N GLY A 114 3.04 -19.35 3.27
CA GLY A 114 3.91 -18.68 4.22
C GLY A 114 3.73 -17.17 4.21
N THR A 115 3.59 -16.60 3.03
CA THR A 115 3.27 -15.17 2.87
C THR A 115 1.95 -14.83 3.57
N TRP A 116 0.93 -15.66 3.39
CA TRP A 116 -0.36 -15.45 4.04
C TRP A 116 -0.26 -15.48 5.56
N ARG A 117 0.52 -16.40 6.11
CA ARG A 117 0.73 -16.46 7.58
C ARG A 117 1.35 -15.16 8.10
N ALA A 118 2.29 -14.60 7.37
CA ALA A 118 2.91 -13.31 7.75
C ALA A 118 1.87 -12.18 7.72
N ILE A 119 0.99 -12.16 6.73
CA ILE A 119 -0.09 -11.18 6.62
C ILE A 119 -1.08 -11.34 7.78
N GLU A 120 -1.51 -12.57 8.07
CA GLU A 120 -2.41 -12.85 9.19
C GLU A 120 -1.84 -12.34 10.51
N GLU A 121 -0.56 -12.60 10.73
CA GLU A 121 0.13 -12.17 11.95
C GLU A 121 0.18 -10.65 12.05
N SER A 122 0.43 -9.99 10.93
CA SER A 122 0.46 -8.52 10.88
C SER A 122 -0.93 -7.90 11.11
N TYR A 123 -1.98 -8.60 10.69
CA TYR A 123 -3.36 -8.13 10.85
C TYR A 123 -3.79 -8.10 12.31
N LYS A 124 -3.29 -9.04 13.08
CA LYS A 124 -3.61 -9.12 14.52
C LYS A 124 -2.83 -8.08 15.32
#